data_5e73032ad1704dddd523b4ffa8eb69d9
#
_entry.id   5e73032ad1704dddd523b4ffa8eb69d9
#
_cell.length_a   1.000
_cell.length_b   1.000
_cell.length_c   1.000
_cell.angle_alpha   90.00
_cell.angle_beta   90.00
_cell.angle_gamma   90.00
#
_symmetry.space_group_name_H-M   'P 1'
#
loop_
_entity.id
_entity.type
_entity.pdbx_description
1 polymer ?
#
loop_
_entity_poly.entity_id
_entity_poly.type
_entity_poly.pdbx_seq_one_letter_code
_entity_poly.pdbx_strand_id
1 'polypeptide(L)'
;MNTEQQTDLGICTHVDAFLHSVGDVNSRQIVDIGCGEGRFSKELARRGARVTGIDPLMDPVEQQQFESGTFCLLRTGAQDIPLAAASADLVTFMFSLHHMPEGTLVACLGEAIRLLRPSGRLYVAEPLAEGPFYHVTSPFHDEAQVRADALRALERVRSRFRVTNSCRYFERRVFPDFSSFVQRMTANTRFNDYDMQEVTSPLVAARFDKLSAENGGNFDQPVLVNVFSDPIAS
;
A
#
# COMPACT_ATOMS: atom_id res chain seq x y z
N MET A 1 6.98 8.80 -26.93
CA MET A 1 6.79 8.59 -25.48
C MET A 1 5.53 9.34 -25.11
N ASN A 2 4.40 8.63 -24.96
CA ASN A 2 3.20 9.26 -24.41
C ASN A 2 3.49 9.52 -22.93
N THR A 3 3.64 10.76 -22.56
CA THR A 3 3.53 11.19 -21.18
C THR A 3 2.06 10.97 -20.80
N GLU A 4 1.75 9.78 -20.27
CA GLU A 4 0.46 9.57 -19.62
C GLU A 4 0.36 10.64 -18.53
N GLN A 5 -0.64 11.49 -18.66
CA GLN A 5 -0.86 12.60 -17.76
C GLN A 5 -1.28 11.99 -16.42
N GLN A 6 -0.35 11.93 -15.47
CA GLN A 6 -0.62 11.40 -14.14
C GLN A 6 -1.70 12.28 -13.48
N THR A 7 -2.83 11.69 -13.14
CA THR A 7 -3.93 12.40 -12.45
C THR A 7 -3.54 12.66 -11.00
N ASP A 8 -3.64 13.91 -10.55
CA ASP A 8 -3.49 14.28 -9.14
C ASP A 8 -4.87 14.35 -8.48
N LEU A 9 -5.08 13.52 -7.47
CA LEU A 9 -6.34 13.45 -6.72
C LEU A 9 -6.37 14.39 -5.50
N GLY A 10 -5.27 15.12 -5.25
CA GLY A 10 -5.14 15.97 -4.08
C GLY A 10 -5.08 15.16 -2.78
N ILE A 11 -5.62 15.75 -1.70
CA ILE A 11 -5.67 15.10 -0.38
C ILE A 11 -6.91 14.23 -0.31
N CYS A 12 -6.72 12.92 -0.13
CA CYS A 12 -7.82 11.98 0.06
C CYS A 12 -7.38 10.76 0.89
N THR A 13 -8.35 9.92 1.28
CA THR A 13 -8.05 8.66 1.97
C THR A 13 -7.56 7.59 0.99
N HIS A 14 -6.87 6.56 1.51
CA HIS A 14 -6.46 5.40 0.71
C HIS A 14 -7.64 4.71 0.02
N VAL A 15 -8.77 4.65 0.71
CA VAL A 15 -9.99 4.02 0.19
C VAL A 15 -10.61 4.87 -0.93
N ASP A 16 -10.63 6.20 -0.79
CA ASP A 16 -11.14 7.09 -1.82
C ASP A 16 -10.28 7.02 -3.08
N ALA A 17 -8.93 7.06 -2.94
CA ALA A 17 -8.01 6.90 -4.06
C ALA A 17 -8.17 5.53 -4.75
N PHE A 18 -8.36 4.46 -3.97
CA PHE A 18 -8.60 3.12 -4.48
C PHE A 18 -9.92 3.07 -5.28
N LEU A 19 -11.03 3.50 -4.69
CA LEU A 19 -12.33 3.50 -5.36
C LEU A 19 -12.38 4.40 -6.60
N HIS A 20 -11.69 5.55 -6.55
CA HIS A 20 -11.50 6.38 -7.75
C HIS A 20 -10.84 5.60 -8.89
N SER A 21 -9.84 4.80 -8.57
CA SER A 21 -9.01 4.09 -9.55
C SER A 21 -9.66 2.80 -10.08
N VAL A 22 -10.42 2.07 -9.25
CA VAL A 22 -10.95 0.74 -9.61
C VAL A 22 -12.48 0.71 -9.71
N GLY A 23 -13.16 1.74 -9.23
CA GLY A 23 -14.64 1.81 -9.20
C GLY A 23 -15.25 1.00 -8.08
N ASP A 24 -16.49 0.57 -8.28
CA ASP A 24 -17.26 -0.20 -7.30
C ASP A 24 -16.63 -1.57 -7.03
N VAL A 25 -16.59 -1.93 -5.76
CA VAL A 25 -16.02 -3.20 -5.27
C VAL A 25 -17.05 -4.19 -4.76
N ASN A 26 -18.34 -3.83 -4.81
CA ASN A 26 -19.40 -4.71 -4.36
C ASN A 26 -19.36 -6.06 -5.10
N SER A 27 -19.42 -7.14 -4.34
CA SER A 27 -19.32 -8.53 -4.83
C SER A 27 -17.99 -8.93 -5.52
N ARG A 28 -16.99 -8.05 -5.58
CA ARG A 28 -15.67 -8.34 -6.16
C ARG A 28 -14.86 -9.28 -5.27
N GLN A 29 -14.15 -10.20 -5.90
CA GLN A 29 -13.12 -11.03 -5.26
C GLN A 29 -11.81 -10.24 -5.23
N ILE A 30 -11.34 -9.88 -4.05
CA ILE A 30 -10.13 -9.07 -3.87
C ILE A 30 -9.10 -9.87 -3.07
N VAL A 31 -7.85 -9.88 -3.54
CA VAL A 31 -6.71 -10.39 -2.78
C VAL A 31 -5.84 -9.20 -2.39
N ASP A 32 -5.65 -8.98 -1.09
CA ASP A 32 -4.85 -7.89 -0.54
C ASP A 32 -3.53 -8.44 0.02
N ILE A 33 -2.43 -8.22 -0.70
CA ILE A 33 -1.12 -8.83 -0.41
C ILE A 33 -0.30 -7.91 0.49
N GLY A 34 0.14 -8.43 1.64
CA GLY A 34 0.76 -7.66 2.71
C GLY A 34 -0.27 -6.84 3.47
N CYS A 35 -1.43 -7.44 3.76
CA CYS A 35 -2.58 -6.74 4.33
C CYS A 35 -2.40 -6.32 5.80
N GLY A 36 -1.36 -6.80 6.48
CA GLY A 36 -1.17 -6.59 7.91
C GLY A 36 -2.42 -7.02 8.72
N GLU A 37 -2.87 -6.19 9.63
CA GLU A 37 -4.09 -6.46 10.44
C GLU A 37 -5.40 -6.40 9.63
N GLY A 38 -5.32 -6.17 8.32
CA GLY A 38 -6.46 -6.12 7.42
C GLY A 38 -7.33 -4.87 7.56
N ARG A 39 -6.78 -3.74 7.98
CA ARG A 39 -7.58 -2.50 8.13
C ARG A 39 -8.20 -2.06 6.81
N PHE A 40 -7.39 -1.99 5.75
CA PHE A 40 -7.85 -1.67 4.40
C PHE A 40 -8.79 -2.74 3.85
N SER A 41 -8.41 -4.02 3.96
CA SER A 41 -9.21 -5.17 3.55
C SER A 41 -10.61 -5.18 4.17
N LYS A 42 -10.72 -4.94 5.49
CA LYS A 42 -12.00 -4.90 6.22
C LYS A 42 -12.86 -3.72 5.77
N GLU A 43 -12.25 -2.60 5.41
CA GLU A 43 -12.98 -1.45 4.89
C GLU A 43 -13.58 -1.72 3.50
N LEU A 44 -12.89 -2.48 2.64
CA LEU A 44 -13.43 -2.97 1.38
C LEU A 44 -14.55 -4.01 1.61
N ALA A 45 -14.39 -4.89 2.60
CA ALA A 45 -15.42 -5.87 2.95
C ALA A 45 -16.72 -5.20 3.44
N ARG A 46 -16.63 -4.10 4.21
CA ARG A 46 -17.81 -3.31 4.58
C ARG A 46 -18.53 -2.71 3.37
N ARG A 47 -17.83 -2.53 2.24
CA ARG A 47 -18.39 -2.06 0.95
C ARG A 47 -18.83 -3.19 0.04
N GLY A 48 -18.98 -4.40 0.57
CA GLY A 48 -19.52 -5.53 -0.16
C GLY A 48 -18.49 -6.41 -0.88
N ALA A 49 -17.19 -6.11 -0.77
CA ALA A 49 -16.16 -6.96 -1.36
C ALA A 49 -15.99 -8.28 -0.57
N ARG A 50 -15.51 -9.32 -1.27
CA ARG A 50 -15.03 -10.57 -0.68
C ARG A 50 -13.52 -10.52 -0.69
N VAL A 51 -12.92 -10.21 0.46
CA VAL A 51 -11.48 -9.93 0.56
C VAL A 51 -10.75 -11.07 1.23
N THR A 52 -9.70 -11.56 0.57
CA THR A 52 -8.70 -12.45 1.15
C THR A 52 -7.42 -11.65 1.39
N GLY A 53 -7.09 -11.40 2.64
CA GLY A 53 -5.82 -10.83 3.05
C GLY A 53 -4.72 -11.88 3.07
N ILE A 54 -3.52 -11.49 2.66
CA ILE A 54 -2.31 -12.32 2.69
C ILE A 54 -1.26 -11.60 3.51
N ASP A 55 -0.78 -12.22 4.59
CA ASP A 55 0.32 -11.68 5.39
C ASP A 55 1.05 -12.79 6.15
N PRO A 56 2.40 -12.90 6.05
CA PRO A 56 3.15 -13.96 6.72
C PRO A 56 3.30 -13.75 8.23
N LEU A 57 3.11 -12.53 8.73
CA LEU A 57 3.35 -12.14 10.13
C LEU A 57 2.07 -12.15 10.97
N MET A 58 0.90 -12.21 10.32
CA MET A 58 -0.38 -12.16 11.00
C MET A 58 -0.95 -13.54 11.28
N ASP A 59 -1.68 -13.66 12.38
CA ASP A 59 -2.43 -14.89 12.65
C ASP A 59 -3.59 -15.01 11.68
N PRO A 60 -3.86 -16.24 11.17
CA PRO A 60 -4.96 -16.47 10.26
C PRO A 60 -6.29 -16.02 10.87
N VAL A 61 -7.14 -15.43 10.05
CA VAL A 61 -8.51 -15.09 10.41
C VAL A 61 -9.42 -15.91 9.52
N GLU A 62 -10.25 -16.75 10.15
CA GLU A 62 -11.36 -17.39 9.46
C GLU A 62 -12.31 -16.33 8.88
N GLN A 63 -13.23 -16.76 8.04
CA GLN A 63 -14.12 -15.82 7.38
C GLN A 63 -14.91 -14.98 8.37
N GLN A 64 -14.59 -13.68 8.41
CA GLN A 64 -15.36 -12.66 9.11
C GLN A 64 -16.44 -12.09 8.18
N GLN A 65 -17.70 -12.16 8.60
CA GLN A 65 -18.83 -11.61 7.86
C GLN A 65 -19.05 -10.14 8.21
N PHE A 66 -19.27 -9.33 7.19
CA PHE A 66 -19.79 -7.97 7.28
C PHE A 66 -21.21 -7.96 6.67
N GLU A 67 -21.93 -6.85 6.78
CA GLU A 67 -23.31 -6.74 6.26
C GLU A 67 -23.42 -7.14 4.78
N SER A 68 -22.46 -6.71 3.95
CA SER A 68 -22.49 -6.91 2.50
C SER A 68 -21.33 -7.72 1.94
N GLY A 69 -20.26 -7.94 2.71
CA GLY A 69 -19.04 -8.59 2.22
C GLY A 69 -18.37 -9.46 3.26
N THR A 70 -17.20 -9.98 2.92
CA THR A 70 -16.44 -10.89 3.78
C THR A 70 -14.95 -10.54 3.80
N PHE A 71 -14.29 -10.88 4.89
CA PHE A 71 -12.84 -10.83 5.03
C PHE A 71 -12.33 -12.14 5.63
N CYS A 72 -11.27 -12.70 5.06
CA CYS A 72 -10.45 -13.73 5.69
C CYS A 72 -8.97 -13.37 5.54
N LEU A 73 -8.12 -13.96 6.39
CA LEU A 73 -6.67 -13.74 6.34
C LEU A 73 -5.95 -15.08 6.30
N LEU A 74 -5.07 -15.23 5.31
CA LEU A 74 -4.21 -16.40 5.17
C LEU A 74 -2.79 -16.01 5.59
N ARG A 75 -2.21 -16.80 6.48
CA ARG A 75 -0.81 -16.65 6.89
C ARG A 75 0.10 -17.33 5.88
N THR A 76 0.49 -16.58 4.86
CA THR A 76 1.39 -17.06 3.80
C THR A 76 2.17 -15.92 3.18
N GLY A 77 3.29 -16.24 2.53
CA GLY A 77 4.10 -15.28 1.77
C GLY A 77 3.47 -14.95 0.42
N ALA A 78 3.90 -13.85 -0.17
CA ALA A 78 3.40 -13.34 -1.45
C ALA A 78 3.89 -14.12 -2.68
N GLN A 79 4.86 -15.05 -2.52
CA GLN A 79 5.46 -15.78 -3.64
C GLN A 79 4.72 -17.07 -4.01
N ASP A 80 3.92 -17.62 -3.08
CA ASP A 80 3.17 -18.86 -3.26
C ASP A 80 1.87 -18.79 -2.45
N ILE A 81 0.85 -18.22 -3.07
CA ILE A 81 -0.45 -18.00 -2.43
C ILE A 81 -1.37 -19.20 -2.74
N PRO A 82 -1.92 -19.90 -1.72
CA PRO A 82 -2.73 -21.11 -1.91
C PRO A 82 -4.15 -20.79 -2.41
N LEU A 83 -4.23 -20.00 -3.48
CA LEU A 83 -5.45 -19.67 -4.19
C LEU A 83 -5.35 -20.10 -5.66
N ALA A 84 -6.49 -20.45 -6.25
CA ALA A 84 -6.54 -20.83 -7.64
C ALA A 84 -6.12 -19.68 -8.58
N ALA A 85 -5.49 -20.00 -9.70
CA ALA A 85 -5.26 -19.04 -10.77
C ALA A 85 -6.60 -18.46 -11.26
N ALA A 86 -6.57 -17.22 -11.76
CA ALA A 86 -7.75 -16.55 -12.30
C ALA A 86 -8.96 -16.51 -11.34
N SER A 87 -8.69 -16.34 -10.03
CA SER A 87 -9.71 -16.35 -8.97
C SER A 87 -10.08 -14.93 -8.50
N ALA A 88 -9.24 -13.92 -8.74
CA ALA A 88 -9.41 -12.56 -8.25
C ALA A 88 -9.85 -11.57 -9.35
N ASP A 89 -10.78 -10.69 -9.00
CA ASP A 89 -11.12 -9.52 -9.82
C ASP A 89 -10.12 -8.37 -9.62
N LEU A 90 -9.56 -8.30 -8.42
CA LEU A 90 -8.56 -7.31 -8.02
C LEU A 90 -7.49 -7.98 -7.15
N VAL A 91 -6.23 -7.63 -7.39
CA VAL A 91 -5.12 -7.91 -6.48
C VAL A 91 -4.52 -6.58 -6.07
N THR A 92 -4.27 -6.39 -4.78
CA THR A 92 -3.78 -5.13 -4.24
C THR A 92 -2.49 -5.31 -3.46
N PHE A 93 -1.59 -4.32 -3.60
CA PHE A 93 -0.49 -4.04 -2.69
C PHE A 93 -0.71 -2.63 -2.15
N MET A 94 -1.17 -2.53 -0.90
CA MET A 94 -1.41 -1.26 -0.23
C MET A 94 -0.25 -0.97 0.73
N PHE A 95 0.76 -0.22 0.28
CA PHE A 95 1.99 0.08 1.02
C PHE A 95 2.74 -1.17 1.45
N SER A 96 2.76 -2.19 0.62
CA SER A 96 3.29 -3.49 0.99
C SER A 96 4.31 -4.06 0.01
N LEU A 97 4.31 -3.61 -1.25
CA LEU A 97 5.21 -4.17 -2.25
C LEU A 97 6.69 -3.92 -1.88
N HIS A 98 7.04 -2.73 -1.38
CA HIS A 98 8.40 -2.40 -0.96
C HIS A 98 8.89 -3.19 0.27
N HIS A 99 7.99 -3.84 1.01
CA HIS A 99 8.33 -4.74 2.13
C HIS A 99 8.56 -6.19 1.71
N MET A 100 8.36 -6.54 0.42
CA MET A 100 8.63 -7.90 -0.03
C MET A 100 10.14 -8.21 0.09
N PRO A 101 10.51 -9.46 0.45
CA PRO A 101 11.91 -9.84 0.61
C PRO A 101 12.76 -9.50 -0.62
N GLU A 102 14.01 -9.10 -0.39
CA GLU A 102 14.93 -8.74 -1.45
C GLU A 102 15.02 -9.86 -2.52
N GLY A 103 15.02 -9.47 -3.78
CA GLY A 103 15.07 -10.39 -4.91
C GLY A 103 13.75 -11.10 -5.24
N THR A 104 12.69 -10.94 -4.44
CA THR A 104 11.41 -11.64 -4.66
C THR A 104 10.32 -10.80 -5.33
N LEU A 105 10.52 -9.50 -5.48
CA LEU A 105 9.52 -8.57 -6.02
C LEU A 105 8.86 -9.04 -7.33
N VAL A 106 9.67 -9.53 -8.29
CA VAL A 106 9.15 -10.01 -9.58
C VAL A 106 8.34 -11.29 -9.41
N ALA A 107 8.73 -12.18 -8.49
CA ALA A 107 8.00 -13.40 -8.19
C ALA A 107 6.64 -13.06 -7.53
N CYS A 108 6.63 -12.14 -6.55
CA CYS A 108 5.40 -11.67 -5.90
C CYS A 108 4.43 -11.03 -6.91
N LEU A 109 4.93 -10.21 -7.83
CA LEU A 109 4.13 -9.63 -8.90
C LEU A 109 3.65 -10.70 -9.91
N GLY A 110 4.49 -11.71 -10.19
CA GLY A 110 4.12 -12.87 -11.02
C GLY A 110 2.95 -13.64 -10.41
N GLU A 111 2.99 -13.86 -9.09
CA GLU A 111 1.93 -14.53 -8.35
C GLU A 111 0.64 -13.68 -8.32
N ALA A 112 0.75 -12.39 -8.10
CA ALA A 112 -0.39 -11.47 -8.21
C ALA A 112 -1.06 -11.56 -9.59
N ILE A 113 -0.28 -11.61 -10.67
CA ILE A 113 -0.79 -11.75 -12.04
C ILE A 113 -1.45 -13.13 -12.25
N ARG A 114 -0.90 -14.21 -11.70
CA ARG A 114 -1.49 -15.55 -11.76
C ARG A 114 -2.90 -15.58 -11.16
N LEU A 115 -3.10 -14.85 -10.07
CA LEU A 115 -4.39 -14.80 -9.38
C LEU A 115 -5.45 -14.01 -10.16
N LEU A 116 -5.06 -13.06 -11.00
CA LEU A 116 -5.99 -12.22 -11.73
C LEU A 116 -6.78 -12.97 -12.80
N ARG A 117 -8.07 -12.70 -12.86
CA ARG A 117 -8.92 -13.06 -13.99
C ARG A 117 -8.49 -12.31 -15.26
N PRO A 118 -8.90 -12.76 -16.48
CA PRO A 118 -8.57 -12.06 -17.72
C PRO A 118 -8.94 -10.57 -17.75
N SER A 119 -10.04 -10.17 -17.06
CA SER A 119 -10.46 -8.78 -16.89
C SER A 119 -10.07 -8.19 -15.54
N GLY A 120 -9.19 -8.87 -14.81
CA GLY A 120 -8.76 -8.47 -13.49
C GLY A 120 -7.80 -7.27 -13.51
N ARG A 121 -7.63 -6.64 -12.35
CA ARG A 121 -6.74 -5.47 -12.17
C ARG A 121 -5.78 -5.69 -11.04
N LEU A 122 -4.53 -5.28 -11.26
CA LEU A 122 -3.53 -5.13 -10.22
C LEU A 122 -3.48 -3.66 -9.80
N TYR A 123 -3.71 -3.40 -8.53
CA TYR A 123 -3.60 -2.09 -7.91
C TYR A 123 -2.40 -2.06 -6.98
N VAL A 124 -1.51 -1.10 -7.16
CA VAL A 124 -0.33 -0.94 -6.29
C VAL A 124 -0.24 0.52 -5.87
N ALA A 125 -0.31 0.77 -4.57
CA ALA A 125 -0.10 2.07 -3.96
C ALA A 125 1.19 2.05 -3.14
N GLU A 126 2.12 2.96 -3.46
CA GLU A 126 3.41 3.06 -2.77
C GLU A 126 3.67 4.49 -2.31
N PRO A 127 4.08 4.70 -1.05
CA PRO A 127 4.48 6.01 -0.59
C PRO A 127 5.77 6.43 -1.30
N LEU A 128 5.83 7.70 -1.72
CA LEU A 128 7.05 8.25 -2.34
C LEU A 128 8.06 8.68 -1.26
N ALA A 129 9.35 8.59 -1.58
CA ALA A 129 10.42 9.06 -0.71
C ALA A 129 10.58 10.59 -0.80
N GLU A 130 9.48 11.29 -0.55
CA GLU A 130 9.38 12.75 -0.60
C GLU A 130 8.25 13.26 0.30
N GLY A 131 8.17 14.56 0.48
CA GLY A 131 7.14 15.20 1.30
C GLY A 131 7.51 15.31 2.78
N PRO A 132 6.76 16.14 3.54
CA PRO A 132 7.08 16.44 4.93
C PRO A 132 7.15 15.21 5.83
N PHE A 133 6.26 14.23 5.63
CA PHE A 133 6.27 13.01 6.45
C PHE A 133 7.54 12.18 6.22
N TYR A 134 7.91 11.93 4.98
CA TYR A 134 9.17 11.23 4.67
C TYR A 134 10.39 11.99 5.24
N HIS A 135 10.43 13.30 5.07
CA HIS A 135 11.58 14.08 5.54
C HIS A 135 11.77 14.09 7.07
N VAL A 136 10.69 13.98 7.84
CA VAL A 136 10.79 13.86 9.30
C VAL A 136 11.15 12.45 9.74
N THR A 137 10.74 11.41 9.00
CA THR A 137 10.99 10.00 9.38
C THR A 137 12.29 9.45 8.84
N SER A 138 12.80 9.96 7.71
CA SER A 138 13.99 9.42 7.04
C SER A 138 15.27 9.33 7.89
N PRO A 139 15.48 10.12 8.98
CA PRO A 139 16.67 9.94 9.81
C PRO A 139 16.69 8.62 10.61
N PHE A 140 15.53 8.02 10.89
CA PHE A 140 15.42 6.76 11.62
C PHE A 140 14.72 5.65 10.81
N HIS A 141 14.14 6.01 9.65
CA HIS A 141 13.43 5.06 8.79
C HIS A 141 13.50 5.52 7.33
N ASP A 142 14.63 5.24 6.68
CA ASP A 142 14.83 5.58 5.27
C ASP A 142 14.51 4.39 4.37
N GLU A 143 13.38 4.45 3.71
CA GLU A 143 12.93 3.44 2.76
C GLU A 143 13.08 3.87 1.29
N ALA A 144 13.84 4.93 0.99
CA ALA A 144 13.96 5.45 -0.38
C ALA A 144 14.39 4.36 -1.37
N GLN A 145 15.36 3.53 -0.98
CA GLN A 145 15.89 2.48 -1.86
C GLN A 145 14.85 1.38 -2.13
N VAL A 146 14.21 0.83 -1.09
CA VAL A 146 13.23 -0.26 -1.26
C VAL A 146 11.99 0.19 -2.00
N ARG A 147 11.54 1.44 -1.80
CA ARG A 147 10.44 2.05 -2.56
C ARG A 147 10.81 2.22 -4.04
N ALA A 148 12.03 2.66 -4.33
CA ALA A 148 12.51 2.76 -5.71
C ALA A 148 12.63 1.37 -6.37
N ASP A 149 13.04 0.34 -5.63
CA ASP A 149 13.10 -1.04 -6.12
C ASP A 149 11.71 -1.59 -6.46
N ALA A 150 10.73 -1.33 -5.62
CA ALA A 150 9.33 -1.69 -5.86
C ALA A 150 8.81 -1.05 -7.17
N LEU A 151 9.05 0.24 -7.38
CA LEU A 151 8.65 0.93 -8.62
C LEU A 151 9.38 0.36 -9.85
N ARG A 152 10.68 0.05 -9.75
CA ARG A 152 11.41 -0.61 -10.83
C ARG A 152 10.88 -2.01 -11.16
N ALA A 153 10.45 -2.76 -10.15
CA ALA A 153 9.83 -4.07 -10.35
C ALA A 153 8.49 -3.96 -11.09
N LEU A 154 7.68 -2.94 -10.80
CA LEU A 154 6.43 -2.67 -11.54
C LEU A 154 6.69 -2.40 -13.01
N GLU A 155 7.71 -1.63 -13.37
CA GLU A 155 8.06 -1.39 -14.77
C GLU A 155 8.42 -2.69 -15.52
N ARG A 156 9.05 -3.67 -14.86
CA ARG A 156 9.38 -4.97 -15.47
C ARG A 156 8.17 -5.81 -15.84
N VAL A 157 7.05 -5.64 -15.11
CA VAL A 157 5.82 -6.40 -15.38
C VAL A 157 4.80 -5.61 -16.19
N ARG A 158 5.06 -4.33 -16.48
CA ARG A 158 4.16 -3.44 -17.20
C ARG A 158 3.74 -4.02 -18.57
N SER A 159 4.66 -4.65 -19.29
CA SER A 159 4.40 -5.27 -20.60
C SER A 159 3.45 -6.47 -20.55
N ARG A 160 3.16 -6.99 -19.36
CA ARG A 160 2.19 -8.08 -19.16
C ARG A 160 0.73 -7.61 -19.07
N PHE A 161 0.48 -6.33 -19.25
CA PHE A 161 -0.85 -5.74 -19.18
C PHE A 161 -1.12 -4.88 -20.45
N ARG A 162 -2.38 -4.82 -20.87
CA ARG A 162 -2.80 -4.02 -22.04
C ARG A 162 -3.04 -2.56 -21.69
N VAL A 163 -3.53 -2.32 -20.46
CA VAL A 163 -3.87 -0.97 -20.00
C VAL A 163 -3.13 -0.71 -18.68
N THR A 164 -2.52 0.46 -18.59
CA THR A 164 -1.86 0.94 -17.40
C THR A 164 -2.28 2.39 -17.14
N ASN A 165 -2.68 2.68 -15.91
CA ASN A 165 -3.02 4.02 -15.47
C ASN A 165 -2.25 4.34 -14.19
N SER A 166 -1.97 5.62 -13.96
CA SER A 166 -1.38 6.06 -12.71
C SER A 166 -2.04 7.33 -12.20
N CYS A 167 -2.12 7.44 -10.89
CA CYS A 167 -2.52 8.67 -10.22
C CYS A 167 -1.66 8.90 -8.97
N ARG A 168 -1.72 10.11 -8.46
CA ARG A 168 -1.06 10.52 -7.24
C ARG A 168 -2.11 11.08 -6.28
N TYR A 169 -1.92 10.85 -4.99
CA TYR A 169 -2.68 11.52 -3.94
C TYR A 169 -1.78 11.80 -2.73
N PHE A 170 -2.30 12.58 -1.78
CA PHE A 170 -1.60 12.90 -0.54
C PHE A 170 -2.39 12.37 0.64
N GLU A 171 -1.74 11.51 1.44
CA GLU A 171 -2.25 11.14 2.75
C GLU A 171 -1.86 12.23 3.74
N ARG A 172 -2.85 12.96 4.26
CA ARG A 172 -2.60 13.97 5.27
C ARG A 172 -2.42 13.35 6.64
N ARG A 173 -1.32 13.68 7.28
CA ARG A 173 -1.03 13.33 8.67
C ARG A 173 -0.87 14.61 9.48
N VAL A 174 -1.58 14.71 10.60
CA VAL A 174 -1.54 15.88 11.47
C VAL A 174 -0.97 15.45 12.82
N PHE A 175 0.03 16.17 13.26
CA PHE A 175 0.62 15.99 14.58
C PHE A 175 0.58 17.34 15.32
N PRO A 176 -0.19 17.44 16.42
CA PRO A 176 -0.28 18.68 17.19
C PRO A 176 1.06 19.14 17.74
N ASP A 177 1.93 18.18 18.10
CA ASP A 177 3.24 18.40 18.69
C ASP A 177 4.17 17.20 18.46
N PHE A 178 5.44 17.37 18.79
CA PHE A 178 6.46 16.32 18.65
C PHE A 178 6.16 15.09 19.52
N SER A 179 5.58 15.27 20.71
CA SER A 179 5.21 14.16 21.57
C SER A 179 4.17 13.25 20.92
N SER A 180 3.15 13.84 20.29
CA SER A 180 2.11 13.10 19.53
C SER A 180 2.72 12.36 18.32
N PHE A 181 3.71 12.96 17.64
CA PHE A 181 4.46 12.29 16.57
C PHE A 181 5.23 11.07 17.12
N VAL A 182 6.02 11.24 18.18
CA VAL A 182 6.77 10.15 18.82
C VAL A 182 5.83 9.02 19.24
N GLN A 183 4.75 9.35 19.95
CA GLN A 183 3.75 8.37 20.37
C GLN A 183 3.18 7.59 19.16
N ARG A 184 2.89 8.26 18.07
CA ARG A 184 2.37 7.61 16.87
C ARG A 184 3.39 6.69 16.21
N MET A 185 4.65 7.10 16.13
CA MET A 185 5.72 6.29 15.53
C MET A 185 6.00 5.03 16.35
N THR A 186 5.96 5.11 17.67
CA THR A 186 6.30 4.01 18.58
C THR A 186 5.10 3.16 19.02
N ALA A 187 3.87 3.49 18.56
CA ALA A 187 2.65 2.78 18.98
C ALA A 187 2.50 1.37 18.41
N ASN A 188 3.18 1.04 17.31
CA ASN A 188 3.03 -0.25 16.64
C ASN A 188 4.39 -0.90 16.37
N THR A 189 4.93 -1.55 17.40
CA THR A 189 6.22 -2.25 17.34
C THR A 189 6.17 -3.56 16.53
N ARG A 190 4.99 -4.03 16.15
CA ARG A 190 4.86 -5.29 15.38
C ARG A 190 5.34 -5.15 13.92
N PHE A 191 5.13 -3.98 13.33
CA PHE A 191 5.51 -3.70 11.95
C PHE A 191 6.74 -2.79 11.86
N ASN A 192 6.91 -1.91 12.84
CA ASN A 192 7.97 -0.90 12.85
C ASN A 192 8.54 -0.83 14.26
N ASP A 193 9.62 -1.55 14.49
CA ASP A 193 10.36 -1.51 15.76
C ASP A 193 11.45 -0.43 15.66
N TYR A 194 11.02 0.83 15.82
CA TYR A 194 11.94 1.96 15.78
C TYR A 194 12.67 2.13 17.10
N ASP A 195 13.99 2.38 17.03
CA ASP A 195 14.75 2.79 18.22
C ASP A 195 14.21 4.13 18.74
N MET A 196 13.73 4.12 19.98
CA MET A 196 13.20 5.30 20.65
C MET A 196 14.23 6.44 20.69
N GLN A 197 15.53 6.12 20.83
CA GLN A 197 16.59 7.13 20.88
C GLN A 197 16.75 7.83 19.51
N GLU A 198 16.60 7.08 18.43
CA GLU A 198 16.64 7.63 17.06
C GLU A 198 15.41 8.51 16.79
N VAL A 199 14.21 8.03 17.14
CA VAL A 199 12.95 8.76 16.97
C VAL A 199 12.95 10.06 17.76
N THR A 200 13.51 10.06 18.98
CA THR A 200 13.57 11.24 19.86
C THR A 200 14.85 12.06 19.72
N SER A 201 15.69 11.77 18.72
CA SER A 201 16.95 12.46 18.52
C SER A 201 16.77 13.97 18.29
N PRO A 202 17.74 14.81 18.66
CA PRO A 202 17.71 16.25 18.39
C PRO A 202 17.52 16.58 16.90
N LEU A 203 18.04 15.73 16.01
CA LEU A 203 17.88 15.89 14.56
C LEU A 203 16.43 15.73 14.14
N VAL A 204 15.73 14.70 14.62
CA VAL A 204 14.32 14.46 14.30
C VAL A 204 13.44 15.56 14.89
N ALA A 205 13.69 15.95 16.15
CA ALA A 205 12.96 17.04 16.80
C ALA A 205 13.09 18.36 16.00
N ALA A 206 14.30 18.75 15.62
CA ALA A 206 14.54 19.96 14.85
C ALA A 206 13.87 19.91 13.46
N ARG A 207 13.90 18.75 12.78
CA ARG A 207 13.18 18.57 11.51
C ARG A 207 11.67 18.66 11.68
N PHE A 208 11.14 18.05 12.74
CA PHE A 208 9.71 18.13 13.07
C PHE A 208 9.27 19.58 13.26
N ASP A 209 9.97 20.34 14.12
CA ASP A 209 9.64 21.73 14.41
C ASP A 209 9.67 22.59 13.15
N LYS A 210 10.72 22.44 12.33
CA LYS A 210 10.85 23.15 11.05
C LYS A 210 9.69 22.83 10.12
N LEU A 211 9.45 21.55 9.84
CA LEU A 211 8.41 21.11 8.89
C LEU A 211 7.00 21.44 9.40
N SER A 212 6.78 21.33 10.72
CA SER A 212 5.51 21.74 11.35
C SER A 212 5.23 23.22 11.15
N ALA A 213 6.23 24.08 11.34
CA ALA A 213 6.10 25.52 11.12
C ALA A 213 5.86 25.88 9.65
N GLU A 214 6.57 25.20 8.72
CA GLU A 214 6.44 25.42 7.27
C GLU A 214 5.09 24.95 6.70
N ASN A 215 4.48 23.91 7.28
CA ASN A 215 3.28 23.24 6.75
C ASN A 215 2.06 23.34 7.67
N GLY A 216 2.08 24.19 8.70
CA GLY A 216 0.96 24.37 9.63
C GLY A 216 0.58 23.08 10.38
N GLY A 217 1.56 22.27 10.77
CA GLY A 217 1.36 20.99 11.48
C GLY A 217 0.92 19.82 10.58
N ASN A 218 0.89 20.01 9.25
CA ASN A 218 0.54 18.96 8.29
C ASN A 218 1.80 18.27 7.77
N PHE A 219 1.79 16.96 7.84
CA PHE A 219 2.86 16.09 7.33
C PHE A 219 2.29 15.20 6.23
N ASP A 220 2.06 15.79 5.07
CA ASP A 220 1.49 15.09 3.94
C ASP A 220 2.49 14.09 3.37
N GLN A 221 2.03 12.85 3.13
CA GLN A 221 2.77 11.78 2.48
C GLN A 221 2.22 11.60 1.06
N PRO A 222 2.98 11.93 0.02
CA PRO A 222 2.58 11.64 -1.34
C PRO A 222 2.63 10.13 -1.62
N VAL A 223 1.63 9.65 -2.32
CA VAL A 223 1.45 8.25 -2.70
C VAL A 223 1.27 8.15 -4.20
N LEU A 224 2.05 7.28 -4.82
CA LEU A 224 1.88 6.90 -6.22
C LEU A 224 1.04 5.64 -6.31
N VAL A 225 -0.01 5.72 -7.13
CA VAL A 225 -0.88 4.59 -7.48
C VAL A 225 -0.59 4.16 -8.90
N ASN A 226 -0.40 2.86 -9.11
CA ASN A 226 -0.35 2.24 -10.42
C ASN A 226 -1.47 1.20 -10.52
N VAL A 227 -2.24 1.29 -11.60
CA VAL A 227 -3.31 0.33 -11.91
C VAL A 227 -3.02 -0.31 -13.25
N PHE A 228 -2.90 -1.62 -13.25
CA PHE A 228 -2.67 -2.42 -14.45
C PHE A 228 -3.91 -3.25 -14.71
N SER A 229 -4.40 -3.24 -15.95
CA SER A 229 -5.64 -3.93 -16.34
C SER A 229 -5.43 -4.82 -17.54
N ASP A 230 -6.31 -5.79 -17.69
CA ASP A 230 -6.32 -6.75 -18.79
C ASP A 230 -4.97 -7.48 -18.93
N PRO A 231 -4.64 -8.35 -17.96
CA PRO A 231 -3.42 -9.13 -18.01
C PRO A 231 -3.36 -9.96 -19.29
N ILE A 232 -2.20 -9.97 -19.94
CA ILE A 232 -1.95 -10.77 -21.13
C ILE A 232 -1.69 -12.21 -20.70
N ALA A 233 -2.50 -13.14 -21.19
CA ALA A 233 -2.29 -14.58 -20.92
C ALA A 233 -0.89 -14.98 -21.40
N SER A 234 -0.17 -15.69 -20.54
CA SER A 234 1.16 -16.25 -20.82
C SER A 234 1.08 -17.48 -21.70
#